data_de751bada9e0f41c13222e67514d1b49
#
_entry.id   de751bada9e0f41c13222e67514d1b49
#
_cell.length_a   1.000
_cell.length_b   1.000
_cell.length_c   1.000
_cell.angle_alpha   90.00
_cell.angle_beta   90.00
_cell.angle_gamma   90.00
#
_symmetry.space_group_name_H-M   'P 1'
#
loop_
_entity.id
_entity.type
_entity.pdbx_description
1 polymer ?
#
loop_
_entity_poly.entity_id
_entity_poly.type
_entity_poly.pdbx_seq_one_letter_code
_entity_poly.pdbx_strand_id
1 'polypeptide(L)'
;MKKSKNILSVAVLSALVGLSSSSLAFAQSSDIENLQKDMPKNWGKWGENDQIGALNYLDDEQALRGVKAVKTGEKFTLQLPITHGVGPVFPGRVPAMHFMTQDESMYSVDKLDELAGGVKYSDDAVFMYLQGTTHMDALGHAWYGDKVYGGVSADSTVHGHDHVDVGKLAEHGIVGRGVLLDVGSHKGGQSGRLAPSSCVTLDDLQETAEAQNVAIEKRDILLIRTGSVGRFYQDEPDAPWSATTEPGLCYSKQLINWIDDMEIPVIAADNLAVELVPQTIHGKDYVIPLHGALIRDLGVVLSELYWLDDLAKDSAEDGQYTFMFTAAPLKMERGSGSPINPIVIK
;
A
#
# COMPACT_ATOMS: atom_id res chain seq x y z
N MET A 1 -76.47 -20.93 8.17
CA MET A 1 -75.21 -21.22 7.45
C MET A 1 -74.12 -20.30 7.95
N LYS A 2 -73.25 -20.77 8.87
CA LYS A 2 -72.14 -20.02 9.44
C LYS A 2 -70.88 -20.27 8.59
N LYS A 3 -70.27 -19.20 8.03
CA LYS A 3 -68.96 -19.27 7.37
C LYS A 3 -67.86 -19.07 8.44
N SER A 4 -67.05 -20.09 8.63
CA SER A 4 -65.82 -20.10 9.41
C SER A 4 -64.74 -19.30 8.68
N LYS A 5 -64.09 -18.35 9.34
CA LYS A 5 -62.88 -17.70 8.86
C LYS A 5 -61.68 -18.36 9.53
N ASN A 6 -60.87 -19.03 8.73
CA ASN A 6 -59.57 -19.53 9.17
C ASN A 6 -58.57 -18.36 9.15
N ILE A 7 -58.02 -18.01 10.30
CA ILE A 7 -56.91 -17.09 10.46
C ILE A 7 -55.62 -17.93 10.47
N LEU A 8 -54.81 -17.76 9.43
CA LEU A 8 -53.49 -18.37 9.35
C LEU A 8 -52.49 -17.48 10.14
N SER A 9 -52.04 -17.98 11.28
CA SER A 9 -50.99 -17.32 12.05
C SER A 9 -49.63 -17.67 11.44
N VAL A 10 -48.96 -16.68 10.89
CA VAL A 10 -47.56 -16.79 10.46
C VAL A 10 -46.69 -16.50 11.67
N ALA A 11 -46.01 -17.52 12.18
CA ALA A 11 -44.97 -17.37 13.19
C ALA A 11 -43.69 -16.91 12.52
N VAL A 12 -43.27 -15.67 12.80
CA VAL A 12 -41.95 -15.15 12.42
C VAL A 12 -40.94 -15.68 13.41
N LEU A 13 -40.09 -16.59 12.98
CA LEU A 13 -38.95 -17.09 13.75
C LEU A 13 -37.82 -16.10 13.62
N SER A 14 -37.62 -15.23 14.62
CA SER A 14 -36.47 -14.34 14.71
C SER A 14 -35.25 -15.14 15.16
N ALA A 15 -34.36 -15.46 14.24
CA ALA A 15 -33.05 -16.00 14.55
C ALA A 15 -32.17 -14.87 15.05
N LEU A 16 -31.95 -14.82 16.36
CA LEU A 16 -30.89 -14.03 16.97
C LEU A 16 -29.54 -14.69 16.61
N VAL A 17 -28.85 -14.12 15.62
CA VAL A 17 -27.42 -14.38 15.43
C VAL A 17 -26.70 -13.58 16.49
N GLY A 18 -26.30 -14.24 17.56
CA GLY A 18 -25.45 -13.66 18.58
C GLY A 18 -24.06 -13.41 18.01
N LEU A 19 -23.74 -12.16 17.72
CA LEU A 19 -22.37 -11.69 17.45
C LEU A 19 -21.59 -11.76 18.78
N SER A 20 -20.87 -12.84 19.00
CA SER A 20 -19.81 -12.90 20.01
C SER A 20 -18.54 -12.28 19.43
N SER A 21 -18.49 -10.98 19.39
CA SER A 21 -17.30 -10.22 19.02
C SER A 21 -17.03 -9.19 20.10
N SER A 22 -16.16 -9.47 21.03
CA SER A 22 -15.65 -8.35 21.86
C SER A 22 -14.50 -8.66 22.82
N SER A 23 -14.03 -9.89 22.91
CA SER A 23 -12.92 -10.17 23.84
C SER A 23 -11.54 -10.35 23.19
N LEU A 24 -11.46 -10.48 21.87
CA LEU A 24 -10.19 -10.70 21.14
C LEU A 24 -9.44 -9.38 20.85
N ALA A 25 -10.14 -8.26 20.66
CA ALA A 25 -9.49 -7.00 20.27
C ALA A 25 -8.66 -6.33 21.38
N PHE A 26 -9.08 -6.47 22.64
CA PHE A 26 -8.36 -5.85 23.78
C PHE A 26 -7.11 -6.62 24.23
N ALA A 27 -7.07 -7.93 24.03
CA ALA A 27 -5.87 -8.73 24.36
C ALA A 27 -4.76 -8.56 23.29
N GLN A 28 -5.11 -8.23 22.04
CA GLN A 28 -4.14 -8.02 20.96
C GLN A 28 -3.38 -6.69 21.07
N SER A 29 -4.00 -5.61 21.57
CA SER A 29 -3.32 -4.32 21.70
C SER A 29 -2.13 -4.37 22.67
N SER A 30 -2.25 -5.08 23.79
CA SER A 30 -1.16 -5.22 24.75
C SER A 30 0.02 -6.03 24.23
N ASP A 31 -0.22 -6.99 23.33
CA ASP A 31 0.83 -7.85 22.77
C ASP A 31 1.67 -7.07 21.74
N ILE A 32 1.05 -6.28 20.88
CA ILE A 32 1.78 -5.44 19.90
C ILE A 32 2.59 -4.34 20.61
N GLU A 33 2.06 -3.73 21.66
CA GLU A 33 2.79 -2.73 22.46
C GLU A 33 4.05 -3.33 23.09
N ASN A 34 3.95 -4.55 23.62
CA ASN A 34 5.11 -5.26 24.17
C ASN A 34 6.13 -5.63 23.07
N LEU A 35 5.67 -6.04 21.90
CA LEU A 35 6.52 -6.36 20.76
C LEU A 35 7.33 -5.14 20.29
N GLN A 36 6.70 -3.96 20.29
CA GLN A 36 7.27 -2.68 19.80
C GLN A 36 7.96 -1.85 20.89
N LYS A 37 7.96 -2.32 22.16
CA LYS A 37 8.38 -1.51 23.31
C LYS A 37 9.76 -0.88 23.18
N ASP A 38 10.73 -1.61 22.64
CA ASP A 38 12.13 -1.19 22.54
C ASP A 38 12.52 -0.79 21.10
N MET A 39 11.52 -0.55 20.22
CA MET A 39 11.79 -0.13 18.85
C MET A 39 12.00 1.37 18.78
N PRO A 40 12.84 1.85 17.82
CA PRO A 40 13.08 3.29 17.61
C PRO A 40 11.76 4.00 17.25
N LYS A 41 11.69 5.28 17.63
CA LYS A 41 10.57 6.17 17.33
C LYS A 41 11.11 7.53 16.89
N ASN A 42 10.62 8.00 15.76
CA ASN A 42 11.01 9.30 15.22
C ASN A 42 10.06 10.45 15.64
N TRP A 43 9.20 10.21 16.64
CA TRP A 43 8.29 11.25 17.13
C TRP A 43 9.06 12.47 17.65
N GLY A 44 8.71 13.64 17.13
CA GLY A 44 9.36 14.90 17.48
C GLY A 44 10.76 15.12 16.86
N LYS A 45 11.30 14.18 16.09
CA LYS A 45 12.60 14.30 15.43
C LYS A 45 12.69 15.52 14.51
N TRP A 46 11.60 15.86 13.84
CA TRP A 46 11.49 17.03 12.94
C TRP A 46 10.57 18.12 13.51
N GLY A 47 10.36 18.10 14.82
CA GLY A 47 9.51 19.04 15.54
C GLY A 47 8.16 18.45 15.92
N GLU A 48 7.49 19.11 16.89
CA GLU A 48 6.22 18.61 17.46
C GLU A 48 5.05 18.65 16.47
N ASN A 49 5.16 19.47 15.42
CA ASN A 49 4.10 19.63 14.40
C ASN A 49 4.39 18.85 13.12
N ASP A 50 5.40 17.97 13.12
CA ASP A 50 5.72 17.16 11.95
C ASP A 50 4.58 16.21 11.59
N GLN A 51 4.23 16.18 10.30
CA GLN A 51 3.16 15.34 9.77
C GLN A 51 3.58 14.51 8.55
N ILE A 52 4.85 14.55 8.18
CA ILE A 52 5.37 13.85 6.99
C ILE A 52 6.43 12.80 7.32
N GLY A 53 6.86 12.72 8.59
CA GLY A 53 7.74 11.66 9.08
C GLY A 53 9.04 11.54 8.32
N ALA A 54 9.37 10.33 7.90
CA ALA A 54 10.60 10.04 7.20
C ALA A 54 10.73 10.72 5.82
N LEU A 55 9.64 11.29 5.25
CA LEU A 55 9.77 12.12 4.05
C LEU A 55 10.63 13.37 4.27
N ASN A 56 10.81 13.83 5.53
CA ASN A 56 11.77 14.88 5.84
C ASN A 56 13.22 14.54 5.44
N TYR A 57 13.53 13.28 5.17
CA TYR A 57 14.83 12.88 4.61
C TYR A 57 14.95 13.15 3.11
N LEU A 58 13.83 13.35 2.39
CA LEU A 58 13.82 13.63 0.95
C LEU A 58 13.86 15.14 0.69
N ASP A 59 15.03 15.71 0.87
CA ASP A 59 15.32 17.11 0.57
C ASP A 59 15.75 17.33 -0.91
N ASP A 60 16.09 18.56 -1.26
CA ASP A 60 16.53 18.91 -2.62
C ASP A 60 17.77 18.11 -3.05
N GLU A 61 18.65 17.74 -2.12
CA GLU A 61 19.84 16.94 -2.43
C GLU A 61 19.42 15.51 -2.85
N GLN A 62 18.44 14.92 -2.17
CA GLN A 62 17.93 13.59 -2.52
C GLN A 62 17.20 13.59 -3.87
N ALA A 63 16.48 14.66 -4.19
CA ALA A 63 15.90 14.83 -5.51
C ALA A 63 17.00 14.88 -6.59
N LEU A 64 18.09 15.63 -6.36
CA LEU A 64 19.23 15.66 -7.28
C LEU A 64 19.98 14.34 -7.36
N ARG A 65 20.01 13.52 -6.30
CA ARG A 65 20.53 12.14 -6.36
C ARG A 65 19.68 11.29 -7.30
N GLY A 66 18.35 11.43 -7.24
CA GLY A 66 17.43 10.77 -8.19
C GLY A 66 17.75 11.16 -9.64
N VAL A 67 17.89 12.45 -9.92
CA VAL A 67 18.27 12.94 -11.27
C VAL A 67 19.61 12.35 -11.74
N LYS A 68 20.61 12.24 -10.87
CA LYS A 68 21.92 11.65 -11.21
C LYS A 68 21.86 10.15 -11.51
N ALA A 69 20.82 9.45 -11.06
CA ALA A 69 20.62 8.05 -11.35
C ALA A 69 20.05 7.80 -12.77
N VAL A 70 19.54 8.83 -13.43
CA VAL A 70 19.03 8.74 -14.82
C VAL A 70 20.18 8.60 -15.80
N LYS A 71 20.10 7.60 -16.69
CA LYS A 71 21.10 7.34 -17.73
C LYS A 71 20.53 7.28 -19.13
N THR A 72 19.34 6.71 -19.30
CA THR A 72 18.71 6.48 -20.62
C THR A 72 17.53 7.40 -20.89
N GLY A 73 16.80 7.80 -19.85
CA GLY A 73 15.52 8.51 -19.94
C GLY A 73 14.34 7.58 -20.18
N GLU A 74 14.52 6.27 -20.11
CA GLU A 74 13.42 5.31 -20.18
C GLU A 74 12.51 5.44 -18.98
N LYS A 75 11.19 5.25 -19.20
CA LYS A 75 10.16 5.53 -18.19
C LYS A 75 9.29 4.31 -17.95
N PHE A 76 9.05 4.02 -16.67
CA PHE A 76 8.13 2.99 -16.21
C PHE A 76 7.06 3.61 -15.32
N THR A 77 5.78 3.35 -15.63
CA THR A 77 4.66 3.65 -14.76
C THR A 77 4.34 2.42 -13.94
N LEU A 78 4.20 2.59 -12.63
CA LEU A 78 4.16 1.47 -11.70
C LEU A 78 2.76 1.22 -11.11
N GLN A 79 1.74 1.90 -11.61
CA GLN A 79 0.37 1.71 -11.18
C GLN A 79 -0.27 0.50 -11.85
N LEU A 80 -1.02 -0.28 -11.07
CA LEU A 80 -1.94 -1.28 -11.61
C LEU A 80 -3.11 -0.61 -12.33
N PRO A 81 -3.62 -1.21 -13.43
CA PRO A 81 -4.83 -0.71 -14.06
C PRO A 81 -6.01 -0.68 -13.08
N ILE A 82 -6.72 0.44 -13.05
CA ILE A 82 -7.99 0.53 -12.32
C ILE A 82 -9.08 -0.04 -13.22
N THR A 83 -9.52 -1.26 -12.93
CA THR A 83 -10.52 -1.97 -13.74
C THR A 83 -11.82 -2.15 -12.97
N HIS A 84 -12.95 -2.00 -13.67
CA HIS A 84 -14.27 -2.17 -13.08
C HIS A 84 -14.46 -3.61 -12.56
N GLY A 85 -14.72 -3.75 -11.27
CA GLY A 85 -15.05 -5.01 -10.63
C GLY A 85 -13.91 -6.02 -10.48
N VAL A 86 -12.69 -5.68 -10.87
CA VAL A 86 -11.52 -6.57 -10.80
C VAL A 86 -10.33 -5.85 -10.16
N GLY A 87 -9.56 -6.56 -9.36
CA GLY A 87 -8.32 -6.05 -8.75
C GLY A 87 -7.86 -6.90 -7.58
N PRO A 88 -6.55 -6.93 -7.31
CA PRO A 88 -6.02 -7.49 -6.08
C PRO A 88 -6.37 -6.52 -4.93
N VAL A 89 -7.34 -6.89 -4.10
CA VAL A 89 -7.79 -6.06 -2.97
C VAL A 89 -7.74 -6.83 -1.66
N PHE A 90 -7.43 -6.13 -0.59
CA PHE A 90 -7.44 -6.71 0.75
C PHE A 90 -8.87 -7.14 1.15
N PRO A 91 -9.04 -8.26 1.88
CA PRO A 91 -10.36 -8.71 2.33
C PRO A 91 -11.14 -7.62 3.07
N GLY A 92 -12.40 -7.41 2.65
CA GLY A 92 -13.25 -6.34 3.17
C GLY A 92 -13.28 -5.06 2.34
N ARG A 93 -12.33 -4.88 1.41
CA ARG A 93 -12.39 -3.85 0.37
C ARG A 93 -13.07 -4.41 -0.88
N VAL A 94 -13.70 -3.55 -1.67
CA VAL A 94 -14.28 -3.94 -2.98
C VAL A 94 -13.44 -3.36 -4.10
N PRO A 95 -13.33 -4.06 -5.25
CA PRO A 95 -12.69 -3.50 -6.43
C PRO A 95 -13.35 -2.20 -6.89
N ALA A 96 -12.61 -1.42 -7.70
CA ALA A 96 -13.11 -0.17 -8.22
C ALA A 96 -14.40 -0.36 -9.04
N MET A 97 -15.31 0.58 -8.94
CA MET A 97 -16.53 0.69 -9.75
C MET A 97 -16.45 1.97 -10.56
N HIS A 98 -16.40 1.84 -11.87
CA HIS A 98 -16.32 2.95 -12.82
C HIS A 98 -17.68 3.13 -13.51
N PHE A 99 -18.14 4.36 -13.63
CA PHE A 99 -19.44 4.70 -14.20
C PHE A 99 -19.26 5.87 -15.17
N MET A 100 -19.79 5.71 -16.40
CA MET A 100 -20.01 6.86 -17.27
C MET A 100 -21.18 7.66 -16.72
N THR A 101 -20.98 8.93 -16.46
CA THR A 101 -22.03 9.85 -16.03
C THR A 101 -22.59 10.63 -17.22
N GLN A 102 -21.81 10.73 -18.32
CA GLN A 102 -22.21 11.28 -19.61
C GLN A 102 -21.39 10.65 -20.73
N ASP A 103 -22.09 10.23 -21.80
CA ASP A 103 -21.47 9.67 -23.02
C ASP A 103 -22.37 9.92 -24.25
N GLU A 104 -22.01 9.34 -25.42
CA GLU A 104 -22.76 9.53 -26.66
C GLU A 104 -24.22 9.05 -26.57
N SER A 105 -24.56 8.11 -25.68
CA SER A 105 -25.94 7.62 -25.53
C SER A 105 -26.89 8.73 -25.08
N MET A 106 -26.42 9.67 -24.26
CA MET A 106 -27.20 10.81 -23.80
C MET A 106 -27.58 11.76 -24.95
N TYR A 107 -26.72 11.89 -25.93
CA TYR A 107 -27.01 12.72 -27.15
C TYR A 107 -27.83 11.94 -28.18
N SER A 108 -27.49 10.68 -28.44
CA SER A 108 -28.13 9.88 -29.47
C SER A 108 -29.48 9.29 -29.06
N VAL A 109 -29.60 8.85 -27.79
CA VAL A 109 -30.79 8.19 -27.24
C VAL A 109 -31.64 9.19 -26.44
N ASP A 110 -31.07 9.82 -25.43
CA ASP A 110 -31.81 10.70 -24.51
C ASP A 110 -32.02 12.12 -25.07
N LYS A 111 -31.41 12.42 -26.22
CA LYS A 111 -31.55 13.68 -26.93
C LYS A 111 -31.10 14.90 -26.12
N LEU A 112 -30.04 14.75 -25.32
CA LEU A 112 -29.41 15.87 -24.65
C LEU A 112 -28.90 16.88 -25.72
N ASP A 113 -29.11 18.17 -25.49
CA ASP A 113 -28.62 19.23 -26.37
C ASP A 113 -27.08 19.26 -26.36
N GLU A 114 -26.51 19.43 -27.56
CA GLU A 114 -25.08 19.70 -27.72
C GLU A 114 -24.74 21.08 -27.13
N LEU A 115 -23.48 21.23 -26.68
CA LEU A 115 -23.01 22.55 -26.30
C LEU A 115 -22.98 23.51 -27.49
N ALA A 116 -22.97 24.81 -27.23
CA ALA A 116 -22.90 25.83 -28.26
C ALA A 116 -21.73 25.56 -29.22
N GLY A 117 -22.03 25.49 -30.51
CA GLY A 117 -21.05 25.14 -31.54
C GLY A 117 -20.95 23.65 -31.86
N GLY A 118 -21.85 22.82 -31.30
CA GLY A 118 -21.96 21.39 -31.63
C GLY A 118 -20.92 20.49 -30.93
N VAL A 119 -20.32 20.95 -29.83
CA VAL A 119 -19.38 20.13 -29.01
C VAL A 119 -20.16 19.20 -28.10
N LYS A 120 -19.74 17.95 -28.07
CA LYS A 120 -20.16 16.91 -27.13
C LYS A 120 -18.99 16.54 -26.22
N TYR A 121 -19.26 16.01 -25.03
CA TYR A 121 -18.22 15.55 -24.10
C TYR A 121 -18.71 14.32 -23.35
N SER A 122 -17.77 13.64 -22.72
CA SER A 122 -18.06 12.53 -21.81
C SER A 122 -17.48 12.84 -20.44
N ASP A 123 -18.20 12.42 -19.40
CA ASP A 123 -17.76 12.46 -18.02
C ASP A 123 -17.97 11.09 -17.37
N ASP A 124 -17.15 10.80 -16.40
CA ASP A 124 -17.20 9.56 -15.63
C ASP A 124 -16.90 9.78 -14.16
N ALA A 125 -17.18 8.76 -13.37
CA ALA A 125 -16.89 8.73 -11.94
C ALA A 125 -16.37 7.36 -11.53
N VAL A 126 -15.52 7.34 -10.52
CA VAL A 126 -15.06 6.11 -9.91
C VAL A 126 -15.36 6.12 -8.41
N PHE A 127 -15.92 5.02 -7.93
CA PHE A 127 -15.94 4.69 -6.51
C PHE A 127 -14.90 3.62 -6.25
N MET A 128 -13.96 3.89 -5.35
CA MET A 128 -12.92 2.94 -4.98
C MET A 128 -12.43 3.19 -3.54
N TYR A 129 -11.93 2.14 -2.92
CA TYR A 129 -11.14 2.30 -1.72
C TYR A 129 -9.81 2.99 -2.09
N LEU A 130 -9.32 3.91 -1.24
CA LEU A 130 -8.06 4.61 -1.47
C LEU A 130 -6.86 3.65 -1.53
N GLN A 131 -6.97 2.53 -0.81
CA GLN A 131 -6.02 1.42 -0.81
C GLN A 131 -6.49 0.25 -1.72
N GLY A 132 -7.29 0.51 -2.75
CA GLY A 132 -7.87 -0.51 -3.64
C GLY A 132 -7.13 -0.74 -4.95
N THR A 133 -6.00 -0.11 -5.16
CA THR A 133 -5.06 -0.25 -6.29
C THR A 133 -3.67 0.11 -5.80
N THR A 134 -2.70 0.33 -6.69
CA THR A 134 -1.41 0.91 -6.31
C THR A 134 -1.63 2.19 -5.50
N HIS A 135 -1.15 2.23 -4.29
CA HIS A 135 -1.47 3.29 -3.34
C HIS A 135 -0.31 3.59 -2.39
N MET A 136 -0.47 4.65 -1.66
CA MET A 136 0.41 5.09 -0.59
C MET A 136 -0.39 5.35 0.66
N ASP A 137 0.12 4.88 1.80
CA ASP A 137 -0.51 5.07 3.09
C ASP A 137 -0.12 6.40 3.72
N ALA A 138 -1.11 7.05 4.35
CA ALA A 138 -0.87 8.17 5.23
C ALA A 138 -0.25 7.69 6.57
N LEU A 139 0.45 8.58 7.27
CA LEU A 139 1.06 8.23 8.56
C LEU A 139 0.03 7.98 9.68
N GLY A 140 -1.24 8.32 9.44
CA GLY A 140 -2.36 7.96 10.30
C GLY A 140 -3.03 6.63 9.92
N HIS A 141 -2.59 5.93 8.84
CA HIS A 141 -3.28 4.75 8.32
C HIS A 141 -3.28 3.57 9.29
N ALA A 142 -2.15 3.30 9.94
CA ALA A 142 -1.99 2.17 10.85
C ALA A 142 -1.41 2.61 12.19
N TRP A 143 -1.98 2.08 13.27
CA TRP A 143 -1.50 2.37 14.63
C TRP A 143 -1.81 1.22 15.59
N TYR A 144 -1.21 1.29 16.76
CA TYR A 144 -1.54 0.44 17.91
C TYR A 144 -1.62 1.31 19.17
N GLY A 145 -2.29 0.79 20.21
CA GLY A 145 -2.63 1.59 21.38
C GLY A 145 -3.58 2.74 21.03
N ASP A 146 -3.38 3.89 21.63
CA ASP A 146 -4.23 5.07 21.48
C ASP A 146 -3.57 6.24 20.72
N LYS A 147 -2.45 5.96 20.00
CA LYS A 147 -1.64 6.97 19.32
C LYS A 147 -1.35 6.59 17.87
N VAL A 148 -1.49 7.56 16.97
CA VAL A 148 -0.93 7.54 15.61
C VAL A 148 0.50 8.12 15.60
N TYR A 149 1.12 8.24 14.42
CA TYR A 149 2.44 8.87 14.26
C TYR A 149 2.50 10.24 14.96
N GLY A 150 3.68 10.56 15.52
CA GLY A 150 3.89 11.81 16.27
C GLY A 150 3.29 11.83 17.68
N GLY A 151 2.72 10.71 18.14
CA GLY A 151 2.11 10.62 19.48
C GLY A 151 0.74 11.30 19.61
N VAL A 152 0.13 11.66 18.48
CA VAL A 152 -1.22 12.27 18.44
C VAL A 152 -2.27 11.22 18.79
N SER A 153 -3.36 11.65 19.49
CA SER A 153 -4.46 10.74 19.81
C SER A 153 -5.06 10.08 18.58
N ALA A 154 -5.31 8.78 18.64
CA ALA A 154 -6.02 8.05 17.59
C ALA A 154 -7.45 8.59 17.36
N ASP A 155 -8.03 9.35 18.28
CA ASP A 155 -9.31 10.04 18.07
C ASP A 155 -9.25 11.01 16.87
N SER A 156 -8.06 11.49 16.50
CA SER A 156 -7.86 12.32 15.30
C SER A 156 -8.21 11.63 13.98
N THR A 157 -8.41 10.31 13.99
CA THR A 157 -8.80 9.53 12.80
C THR A 157 -10.32 9.40 12.64
N VAL A 158 -11.10 9.84 13.63
CA VAL A 158 -12.56 9.70 13.63
C VAL A 158 -13.18 10.61 12.57
N HIS A 159 -13.93 10.00 11.66
CA HIS A 159 -14.55 10.66 10.50
C HIS A 159 -13.54 11.28 9.51
N GLY A 160 -12.30 10.76 9.47
CA GLY A 160 -11.20 11.21 8.63
C GLY A 160 -10.05 11.75 9.47
N HIS A 161 -8.86 11.79 8.92
CA HIS A 161 -7.65 12.13 9.64
C HIS A 161 -7.51 13.65 9.80
N ASP A 162 -7.71 14.18 11.00
CA ASP A 162 -7.46 15.60 11.29
C ASP A 162 -5.96 15.92 11.41
N HIS A 163 -5.12 14.87 11.48
CA HIS A 163 -3.68 14.96 11.59
C HIS A 163 -3.03 13.80 10.82
N VAL A 164 -1.84 14.01 10.28
CA VAL A 164 -1.04 13.03 9.51
C VAL A 164 -1.82 12.36 8.37
N ASP A 165 -2.67 13.12 7.69
CA ASP A 165 -3.40 12.69 6.52
C ASP A 165 -2.50 12.59 5.26
N VAL A 166 -3.00 11.96 4.21
CA VAL A 166 -2.25 11.79 2.97
C VAL A 166 -2.01 13.11 2.22
N GLY A 167 -2.85 14.12 2.45
CA GLY A 167 -2.69 15.45 1.87
C GLY A 167 -1.36 16.10 2.26
N LYS A 168 -0.86 15.83 3.49
CA LYS A 168 0.45 16.32 3.93
C LYS A 168 1.60 15.68 3.16
N LEU A 169 1.53 14.39 2.89
CA LEU A 169 2.52 13.71 2.03
C LEU A 169 2.47 14.27 0.60
N ALA A 170 1.26 14.58 0.11
CA ALA A 170 1.05 15.14 -1.22
C ALA A 170 1.56 16.59 -1.36
N GLU A 171 1.54 17.37 -0.29
CA GLU A 171 2.12 18.73 -0.26
C GLU A 171 3.65 18.68 -0.42
N HIS A 172 4.30 17.70 0.20
CA HIS A 172 5.74 17.49 0.10
C HIS A 172 6.14 16.95 -1.28
N GLY A 173 5.40 15.95 -1.79
CA GLY A 173 5.80 15.17 -2.96
C GLY A 173 6.93 14.18 -2.61
N ILE A 174 7.17 13.23 -3.50
CA ILE A 174 8.18 12.19 -3.28
C ILE A 174 9.07 12.11 -4.52
N VAL A 175 10.31 12.52 -4.36
CA VAL A 175 11.33 12.50 -5.41
C VAL A 175 12.66 12.11 -4.79
N GLY A 176 13.33 11.09 -5.37
CA GLY A 176 14.63 10.67 -4.87
C GLY A 176 15.25 9.55 -5.71
N ARG A 177 16.40 9.05 -5.24
CA ARG A 177 16.99 7.84 -5.81
C ARG A 177 16.19 6.63 -5.34
N GLY A 178 15.64 5.89 -6.30
CA GLY A 178 15.01 4.60 -6.07
C GLY A 178 15.98 3.44 -6.32
N VAL A 179 15.81 2.36 -5.57
CA VAL A 179 16.53 1.09 -5.73
C VAL A 179 15.51 -0.04 -5.84
N LEU A 180 15.58 -0.81 -6.92
CA LEU A 180 14.80 -2.05 -7.07
C LEU A 180 15.56 -3.22 -6.46
N LEU A 181 14.91 -3.92 -5.54
CA LEU A 181 15.35 -5.19 -4.97
C LEU A 181 14.43 -6.30 -5.49
N ASP A 182 14.85 -7.00 -6.52
CA ASP A 182 14.09 -8.09 -7.13
C ASP A 182 14.31 -9.41 -6.39
N VAL A 183 13.73 -9.50 -5.18
CA VAL A 183 13.80 -10.68 -4.33
C VAL A 183 13.12 -11.88 -5.00
N GLY A 184 12.06 -11.63 -5.78
CA GLY A 184 11.36 -12.65 -6.54
C GLY A 184 12.29 -13.37 -7.51
N SER A 185 13.09 -12.66 -8.30
CA SER A 185 14.05 -13.28 -9.22
C SER A 185 15.23 -13.89 -8.48
N HIS A 186 15.69 -13.30 -7.38
CA HIS A 186 16.84 -13.81 -6.62
C HIS A 186 16.52 -15.13 -5.89
N LYS A 187 15.33 -15.25 -5.28
CA LYS A 187 14.96 -16.39 -4.40
C LYS A 187 13.82 -17.26 -4.93
N GLY A 188 13.04 -16.79 -5.89
CA GLY A 188 11.86 -17.48 -6.43
C GLY A 188 12.17 -18.58 -7.46
N GLY A 189 13.44 -18.90 -7.70
CA GLY A 189 13.86 -19.94 -8.65
C GLY A 189 13.43 -19.62 -10.07
N GLN A 190 13.02 -20.65 -10.82
CA GLN A 190 12.67 -20.51 -12.26
C GLN A 190 11.44 -19.61 -12.52
N SER A 191 10.54 -19.49 -11.55
CA SER A 191 9.34 -18.64 -11.69
C SER A 191 9.67 -17.14 -11.59
N GLY A 192 10.81 -16.79 -11.02
CA GLY A 192 11.14 -15.39 -10.70
C GLY A 192 10.18 -14.77 -9.69
N ARG A 193 9.47 -15.58 -8.89
CA ARG A 193 8.48 -15.18 -7.90
C ARG A 193 8.62 -15.99 -6.63
N LEU A 194 8.45 -15.33 -5.50
CA LEU A 194 8.46 -15.99 -4.20
C LEU A 194 7.25 -16.92 -4.05
N ALA A 195 7.44 -18.05 -3.40
CA ALA A 195 6.32 -18.92 -3.04
C ALA A 195 5.33 -18.20 -2.10
N PRO A 196 4.04 -18.60 -2.10
CA PRO A 196 3.07 -18.07 -1.15
C PRO A 196 3.56 -18.14 0.29
N SER A 197 3.25 -17.11 1.07
CA SER A 197 3.64 -16.96 2.49
C SER A 197 5.16 -16.97 2.74
N SER A 198 5.97 -16.68 1.73
CA SER A 198 7.41 -16.55 1.92
C SER A 198 7.75 -15.31 2.73
N CYS A 199 8.61 -15.50 3.72
CA CYS A 199 9.20 -14.44 4.52
C CYS A 199 10.36 -13.80 3.77
N VAL A 200 10.39 -12.48 3.68
CA VAL A 200 11.52 -11.69 3.21
C VAL A 200 12.21 -11.05 4.42
N THR A 201 13.44 -11.40 4.66
CA THR A 201 14.25 -10.90 5.78
C THR A 201 15.16 -9.75 5.34
N LEU A 202 15.83 -9.09 6.31
CA LEU A 202 16.88 -8.11 5.98
C LEU A 202 18.03 -8.74 5.19
N ASP A 203 18.43 -9.97 5.58
CA ASP A 203 19.51 -10.67 4.87
C ASP A 203 19.11 -10.92 3.41
N ASP A 204 17.86 -11.28 3.15
CA ASP A 204 17.35 -11.46 1.78
C ASP A 204 17.42 -10.17 0.94
N LEU A 205 17.15 -9.00 1.54
CA LEU A 205 17.28 -7.72 0.86
C LEU A 205 18.75 -7.41 0.54
N GLN A 206 19.65 -7.67 1.48
CA GLN A 206 21.09 -7.43 1.33
C GLN A 206 21.71 -8.38 0.31
N GLU A 207 21.39 -9.68 0.37
CA GLU A 207 21.82 -10.69 -0.60
C GLU A 207 21.30 -10.37 -2.02
N THR A 208 20.05 -9.87 -2.13
CA THR A 208 19.48 -9.44 -3.40
C THR A 208 20.27 -8.25 -3.97
N ALA A 209 20.56 -7.25 -3.15
CA ALA A 209 21.36 -6.09 -3.56
C ALA A 209 22.77 -6.49 -4.01
N GLU A 210 23.42 -7.43 -3.31
CA GLU A 210 24.71 -7.97 -3.69
C GLU A 210 24.65 -8.72 -5.03
N ALA A 211 23.66 -9.60 -5.20
CA ALA A 211 23.45 -10.35 -6.46
C ALA A 211 23.18 -9.42 -7.65
N GLN A 212 22.48 -8.31 -7.44
CA GLN A 212 22.23 -7.27 -8.45
C GLN A 212 23.41 -6.30 -8.62
N ASN A 213 24.48 -6.46 -7.84
CA ASN A 213 25.64 -5.54 -7.80
C ASN A 213 25.21 -4.08 -7.62
N VAL A 214 24.24 -3.83 -6.73
CA VAL A 214 23.71 -2.51 -6.38
C VAL A 214 23.92 -2.23 -4.90
N ALA A 215 24.37 -1.01 -4.56
CA ALA A 215 24.46 -0.56 -3.18
C ALA A 215 23.15 0.13 -2.76
N ILE A 216 22.59 -0.31 -1.62
CA ILE A 216 21.56 0.45 -0.93
C ILE A 216 22.26 1.54 -0.13
N GLU A 217 21.91 2.78 -0.38
CA GLU A 217 22.49 3.95 0.28
C GLU A 217 21.48 4.60 1.24
N LYS A 218 21.97 5.39 2.19
CA LYS A 218 21.08 6.16 3.07
C LYS A 218 20.09 7.01 2.28
N ARG A 219 18.83 7.02 2.75
CA ARG A 219 17.73 7.80 2.18
C ARG A 219 17.27 7.32 0.79
N ASP A 220 17.64 6.11 0.39
CA ASP A 220 17.08 5.52 -0.81
C ASP A 220 15.60 5.19 -0.62
N ILE A 221 14.86 5.28 -1.70
CA ILE A 221 13.48 4.76 -1.79
C ILE A 221 13.57 3.30 -2.23
N LEU A 222 13.09 2.37 -1.40
CA LEU A 222 13.17 0.95 -1.69
C LEU A 222 11.95 0.47 -2.45
N LEU A 223 12.17 -0.21 -3.59
CA LEU A 223 11.15 -0.94 -4.33
C LEU A 223 11.44 -2.42 -4.21
N ILE A 224 10.56 -3.19 -3.57
CA ILE A 224 10.76 -4.61 -3.27
C ILE A 224 9.81 -5.41 -4.16
N ARG A 225 10.37 -6.20 -5.07
CA ARG A 225 9.61 -7.08 -5.93
C ARG A 225 9.62 -8.50 -5.39
N THR A 226 8.43 -9.02 -5.08
CA THR A 226 8.19 -10.40 -4.66
C THR A 226 7.65 -11.28 -5.81
N GLY A 227 7.07 -10.66 -6.82
CA GLY A 227 6.34 -11.29 -7.93
C GLY A 227 4.86 -11.56 -7.61
N SER A 228 4.33 -11.06 -6.49
CA SER A 228 2.97 -11.35 -6.04
C SER A 228 1.89 -10.83 -6.98
N VAL A 229 1.94 -9.55 -7.32
CA VAL A 229 0.97 -8.92 -8.23
C VAL A 229 1.03 -9.55 -9.63
N GLY A 230 2.21 -9.90 -10.12
CA GLY A 230 2.37 -10.61 -11.38
C GLY A 230 1.62 -11.95 -11.39
N ARG A 231 1.58 -12.65 -10.25
CA ARG A 231 0.82 -13.90 -10.09
C ARG A 231 -0.70 -13.67 -10.22
N PHE A 232 -1.23 -12.60 -9.66
CA PHE A 232 -2.65 -12.24 -9.81
C PHE A 232 -3.06 -12.10 -11.28
N TYR A 233 -2.24 -11.42 -12.10
CA TYR A 233 -2.55 -11.15 -13.50
C TYR A 233 -2.22 -12.30 -14.46
N GLN A 234 -1.34 -13.21 -14.06
CA GLN A 234 -0.91 -14.32 -14.94
C GLN A 234 -1.64 -15.64 -14.67
N ASP A 235 -2.51 -15.67 -13.67
CA ASP A 235 -3.37 -16.83 -13.33
C ASP A 235 -2.58 -18.14 -13.25
N GLU A 236 -1.56 -18.18 -12.39
CA GLU A 236 -0.67 -19.34 -12.23
C GLU A 236 -1.39 -20.50 -11.52
N PRO A 237 -1.66 -21.62 -12.19
CA PRO A 237 -2.45 -22.71 -11.62
C PRO A 237 -1.76 -23.40 -10.43
N ASP A 238 -0.42 -23.44 -10.41
CA ASP A 238 0.35 -24.13 -9.37
C ASP A 238 0.65 -23.25 -8.15
N ALA A 239 0.48 -21.96 -8.28
CA ALA A 239 0.69 -20.99 -7.22
C ALA A 239 -0.30 -19.81 -7.36
N PRO A 240 -1.59 -20.07 -7.16
CA PRO A 240 -2.60 -19.04 -7.34
C PRO A 240 -2.40 -17.89 -6.36
N TRP A 241 -2.71 -16.67 -6.83
CA TRP A 241 -2.70 -15.50 -5.98
C TRP A 241 -3.77 -15.59 -4.88
N SER A 242 -3.42 -15.19 -3.67
CA SER A 242 -4.37 -15.05 -2.55
C SER A 242 -3.95 -13.91 -1.65
N ALA A 243 -4.87 -13.04 -1.34
CA ALA A 243 -4.68 -11.90 -0.43
C ALA A 243 -4.18 -12.27 0.98
N THR A 244 -4.32 -13.52 1.39
CA THR A 244 -3.93 -14.00 2.74
C THR A 244 -2.65 -14.84 2.74
N THR A 245 -2.04 -15.04 1.58
CA THR A 245 -0.83 -15.85 1.43
C THR A 245 0.25 -15.17 0.61
N GLU A 246 0.17 -13.85 0.44
CA GLU A 246 1.24 -13.13 -0.27
C GLU A 246 2.56 -13.19 0.49
N PRO A 247 3.69 -13.31 -0.22
CA PRO A 247 5.01 -13.11 0.36
C PRO A 247 5.21 -11.65 0.77
N GLY A 248 6.06 -11.40 1.76
CA GLY A 248 6.35 -10.03 2.18
C GLY A 248 7.42 -9.96 3.26
N LEU A 249 7.77 -8.74 3.67
CA LEU A 249 8.75 -8.49 4.71
C LEU A 249 8.32 -9.13 6.03
N CYS A 250 9.26 -9.78 6.70
CA CYS A 250 9.02 -10.32 8.03
C CYS A 250 9.48 -9.36 9.11
N TYR A 251 8.67 -9.24 10.15
CA TYR A 251 9.02 -8.49 11.33
C TYR A 251 10.30 -9.00 11.96
N SER A 252 11.27 -8.12 12.13
CA SER A 252 12.41 -8.32 12.99
C SER A 252 12.92 -6.99 13.54
N LYS A 253 13.46 -7.02 14.76
CA LYS A 253 14.11 -5.84 15.35
C LYS A 253 15.30 -5.36 14.51
N GLN A 254 16.02 -6.29 13.90
CA GLN A 254 17.15 -6.01 13.04
C GLN A 254 16.72 -5.21 11.79
N LEU A 255 15.63 -5.62 11.13
CA LEU A 255 15.09 -4.92 9.97
C LEU A 255 14.64 -3.50 10.34
N ILE A 256 13.90 -3.35 11.44
CA ILE A 256 13.37 -2.04 11.86
C ILE A 256 14.53 -1.08 12.20
N ASN A 257 15.52 -1.53 12.97
CA ASN A 257 16.69 -0.72 13.29
C ASN A 257 17.49 -0.35 12.04
N TRP A 258 17.67 -1.29 11.10
CA TRP A 258 18.36 -1.01 9.85
C TRP A 258 17.63 0.03 8.99
N ILE A 259 16.30 -0.02 8.92
CA ILE A 259 15.49 0.97 8.22
C ILE A 259 15.67 2.36 8.82
N ASP A 260 15.68 2.47 10.16
CA ASP A 260 15.94 3.75 10.85
C ASP A 260 17.39 4.25 10.65
N ASP A 261 18.38 3.37 10.81
CA ASP A 261 19.81 3.69 10.62
C ASP A 261 20.12 4.13 9.18
N MET A 262 19.46 3.52 8.20
CA MET A 262 19.57 3.87 6.78
C MET A 262 18.72 5.07 6.39
N GLU A 263 17.92 5.61 7.32
CA GLU A 263 17.05 6.77 7.07
C GLU A 263 16.11 6.52 5.86
N ILE A 264 15.58 5.30 5.73
CA ILE A 264 14.71 4.90 4.60
C ILE A 264 13.39 5.67 4.68
N PRO A 265 13.06 6.51 3.68
CA PRO A 265 11.86 7.33 3.72
C PRO A 265 10.59 6.61 3.25
N VAL A 266 10.74 5.74 2.26
CA VAL A 266 9.63 5.05 1.59
C VAL A 266 10.03 3.62 1.28
N ILE A 267 9.11 2.68 1.52
CA ILE A 267 9.21 1.30 1.08
C ILE A 267 7.98 1.00 0.23
N ALA A 268 8.21 0.62 -1.02
CA ALA A 268 7.17 0.21 -1.96
C ALA A 268 7.32 -1.27 -2.28
N ALA A 269 6.20 -1.99 -2.46
CA ALA A 269 6.23 -3.40 -2.82
C ALA A 269 5.09 -3.77 -3.77
N ASP A 270 5.26 -4.92 -4.45
CA ASP A 270 4.28 -5.49 -5.36
C ASP A 270 3.32 -6.49 -4.69
N ASN A 271 3.05 -6.29 -3.40
CA ASN A 271 2.10 -7.07 -2.61
C ASN A 271 1.10 -6.16 -1.88
N LEU A 272 0.15 -6.75 -1.15
CA LEU A 272 -0.97 -6.05 -0.50
C LEU A 272 -0.63 -5.30 0.78
N ALA A 273 0.55 -5.53 1.36
CA ALA A 273 0.85 -5.03 2.69
C ALA A 273 2.35 -4.75 2.93
N VAL A 274 3.18 -4.70 1.88
CA VAL A 274 4.64 -4.66 2.02
C VAL A 274 5.17 -5.84 2.85
N GLU A 275 4.55 -6.10 3.99
CA GLU A 275 4.90 -7.19 4.91
C GLU A 275 4.09 -8.47 4.68
N LEU A 276 4.60 -9.58 5.21
CA LEU A 276 3.89 -10.87 5.27
C LEU A 276 2.69 -10.75 6.22
N VAL A 277 1.51 -11.20 5.78
CA VAL A 277 0.25 -11.12 6.55
C VAL A 277 -0.48 -12.45 6.53
N PRO A 278 -0.81 -13.06 7.70
CA PRO A 278 -0.32 -12.72 9.05
C PRO A 278 1.11 -13.22 9.31
N GLN A 279 1.72 -12.77 10.41
CA GLN A 279 3.01 -13.28 10.88
C GLN A 279 2.88 -13.90 12.26
N THR A 280 3.46 -15.11 12.45
CA THR A 280 3.57 -15.74 13.78
C THR A 280 4.90 -15.34 14.42
N ILE A 281 4.85 -14.51 15.47
CA ILE A 281 6.03 -14.04 16.20
C ILE A 281 5.93 -14.51 17.66
N HIS A 282 6.93 -15.26 18.13
CA HIS A 282 6.94 -15.86 19.47
C HIS A 282 5.67 -16.67 19.79
N GLY A 283 5.11 -17.37 18.78
CA GLY A 283 3.93 -18.22 18.93
C GLY A 283 2.60 -17.48 19.01
N LYS A 284 2.56 -16.19 18.63
CA LYS A 284 1.36 -15.37 18.49
C LYS A 284 1.25 -14.81 17.09
N ASP A 285 0.04 -14.71 16.58
CA ASP A 285 -0.22 -14.16 15.25
C ASP A 285 -0.45 -12.63 15.31
N TYR A 286 0.24 -11.94 14.44
CA TYR A 286 0.10 -10.50 14.22
C TYR A 286 -0.26 -10.24 12.76
N VAL A 287 -1.17 -9.31 12.50
CA VAL A 287 -1.65 -9.05 11.15
C VAL A 287 -0.70 -8.10 10.40
N ILE A 288 -0.40 -6.93 10.97
CA ILE A 288 0.47 -5.91 10.35
C ILE A 288 1.44 -5.29 11.37
N PRO A 289 2.36 -6.08 11.96
CA PRO A 289 3.26 -5.56 12.98
C PRO A 289 4.28 -4.56 12.44
N LEU A 290 4.72 -4.70 11.17
CA LEU A 290 5.64 -3.73 10.55
C LEU A 290 4.96 -2.40 10.24
N HIS A 291 3.68 -2.37 9.86
CA HIS A 291 2.94 -1.09 9.75
C HIS A 291 2.98 -0.31 11.05
N GLY A 292 2.81 -0.99 12.19
CA GLY A 292 2.93 -0.37 13.50
C GLY A 292 4.30 0.23 13.74
N ALA A 293 5.37 -0.50 13.42
CA ALA A 293 6.74 -0.04 13.61
C ALA A 293 7.14 1.05 12.59
N LEU A 294 6.83 0.85 11.32
CA LEU A 294 7.32 1.70 10.24
C LEU A 294 6.48 2.98 10.09
N ILE A 295 5.16 2.85 9.96
CA ILE A 295 4.28 4.02 9.79
C ILE A 295 4.18 4.80 11.09
N ARG A 296 3.70 4.13 12.16
CA ARG A 296 3.39 4.81 13.43
C ARG A 296 4.62 5.28 14.19
N ASP A 297 5.65 4.42 14.30
CA ASP A 297 6.79 4.73 15.15
C ASP A 297 7.90 5.48 14.42
N LEU A 298 8.27 5.07 13.19
CA LEU A 298 9.33 5.69 12.41
C LEU A 298 8.85 6.78 11.44
N GLY A 299 7.56 6.81 11.08
CA GLY A 299 7.03 7.72 10.05
C GLY A 299 7.49 7.36 8.64
N VAL A 300 7.88 6.12 8.40
CA VAL A 300 8.21 5.60 7.06
C VAL A 300 6.93 5.41 6.27
N VAL A 301 6.90 5.88 5.05
CA VAL A 301 5.75 5.74 4.16
C VAL A 301 5.78 4.36 3.52
N LEU A 302 4.71 3.59 3.69
CA LEU A 302 4.51 2.33 2.97
C LEU A 302 3.66 2.57 1.74
N SER A 303 3.99 1.84 0.67
CA SER A 303 3.29 1.93 -0.60
C SER A 303 3.17 0.54 -1.23
N GLU A 304 2.01 0.23 -1.80
CA GLU A 304 1.61 -1.15 -2.04
C GLU A 304 1.05 -1.35 -3.44
N LEU A 305 1.02 -2.61 -3.90
CA LEU A 305 0.43 -3.03 -5.16
C LEU A 305 1.09 -2.38 -6.38
N TYR A 306 2.43 -2.32 -6.39
CA TYR A 306 3.18 -1.79 -7.53
C TYR A 306 3.29 -2.82 -8.65
N TRP A 307 3.18 -2.36 -9.90
CA TRP A 307 3.58 -3.15 -11.06
C TRP A 307 5.08 -3.03 -11.28
N LEU A 308 5.84 -4.02 -10.80
CA LEU A 308 7.30 -4.00 -10.86
C LEU A 308 7.90 -4.96 -11.92
N ASP A 309 7.09 -5.79 -12.57
CA ASP A 309 7.57 -6.84 -13.47
C ASP A 309 8.32 -6.26 -14.68
N ASP A 310 7.80 -5.19 -15.30
CA ASP A 310 8.42 -4.58 -16.48
C ASP A 310 9.76 -3.90 -16.12
N LEU A 311 9.79 -3.17 -15.00
CA LEU A 311 11.00 -2.54 -14.49
C LEU A 311 12.05 -3.59 -14.10
N ALA A 312 11.65 -4.69 -13.47
CA ALA A 312 12.55 -5.77 -13.08
C ALA A 312 13.16 -6.48 -14.29
N LYS A 313 12.35 -6.75 -15.30
CA LYS A 313 12.81 -7.34 -16.56
C LYS A 313 13.86 -6.47 -17.23
N ASP A 314 13.58 -5.20 -17.41
CA ASP A 314 14.48 -4.23 -18.02
C ASP A 314 15.78 -4.09 -17.20
N SER A 315 15.66 -3.99 -15.87
CA SER A 315 16.83 -3.91 -14.99
C SER A 315 17.71 -5.16 -15.01
N ALA A 316 17.13 -6.34 -15.25
CA ALA A 316 17.90 -7.57 -15.45
C ALA A 316 18.63 -7.59 -16.80
N GLU A 317 18.09 -6.94 -17.84
CA GLU A 317 18.71 -6.86 -19.17
C GLU A 317 19.90 -5.88 -19.21
N ASP A 318 19.79 -4.72 -18.55
CA ASP A 318 20.81 -3.67 -18.60
C ASP A 318 21.68 -3.54 -17.33
N GLY A 319 21.32 -4.25 -16.25
CA GLY A 319 22.03 -4.21 -14.95
C GLY A 319 21.82 -2.91 -14.17
N GLN A 320 20.86 -2.07 -14.56
CA GLN A 320 20.57 -0.81 -13.86
C GLN A 320 19.36 -0.97 -12.93
N TYR A 321 19.64 -1.13 -11.64
CA TYR A 321 18.62 -1.27 -10.57
C TYR A 321 18.40 0.02 -9.78
N THR A 322 18.99 1.14 -10.20
CA THR A 322 18.81 2.46 -9.59
C THR A 322 18.32 3.47 -10.59
N PHE A 323 17.47 4.37 -10.15
CA PHE A 323 16.75 5.28 -11.02
C PHE A 323 16.25 6.51 -10.25
N MET A 324 15.75 7.50 -10.97
CA MET A 324 14.93 8.54 -10.38
C MET A 324 13.53 7.98 -10.10
N PHE A 325 13.09 8.04 -8.85
CA PHE A 325 11.74 7.70 -8.44
C PHE A 325 10.93 8.97 -8.19
N THR A 326 9.70 9.00 -8.70
CA THR A 326 8.75 10.08 -8.44
C THR A 326 7.38 9.53 -8.11
N ALA A 327 6.74 10.07 -7.08
CA ALA A 327 5.36 9.78 -6.74
C ALA A 327 4.71 11.02 -6.10
N ALA A 328 3.41 11.16 -6.34
CA ALA A 328 2.61 12.19 -5.68
C ALA A 328 1.22 11.61 -5.37
N PRO A 329 0.88 11.41 -4.10
CA PRO A 329 -0.47 11.07 -3.73
C PRO A 329 -1.43 12.24 -4.05
N LEU A 330 -2.72 11.96 -4.08
CA LEU A 330 -3.73 13.01 -4.23
C LEU A 330 -3.71 13.92 -2.99
N LYS A 331 -3.87 15.22 -3.19
CA LYS A 331 -4.07 16.19 -2.09
C LYS A 331 -5.46 16.03 -1.50
N MET A 332 -5.69 14.89 -0.86
CA MET A 332 -6.96 14.56 -0.25
C MET A 332 -6.90 14.90 1.24
N GLU A 333 -7.60 15.94 1.63
CA GLU A 333 -7.76 16.30 3.03
C GLU A 333 -8.40 15.16 3.81
N ARG A 334 -7.86 14.87 4.96
CA ARG A 334 -8.36 13.85 5.90
C ARG A 334 -8.32 12.42 5.36
N GLY A 335 -7.61 12.16 4.28
CA GLY A 335 -7.49 10.84 3.67
C GLY A 335 -6.50 9.94 4.41
N SER A 336 -6.85 8.65 4.57
CA SER A 336 -5.99 7.63 5.19
C SER A 336 -4.94 7.05 4.23
N GLY A 337 -5.00 7.40 2.97
CA GLY A 337 -4.11 6.96 1.89
C GLY A 337 -4.57 7.54 0.58
N SER A 338 -3.89 7.20 -0.51
CA SER A 338 -4.23 7.67 -1.85
C SER A 338 -3.79 6.69 -2.93
N PRO A 339 -4.62 6.43 -3.95
CA PRO A 339 -4.11 5.84 -5.17
C PRO A 339 -3.04 6.76 -5.78
N ILE A 340 -2.05 6.16 -6.41
CA ILE A 340 -0.94 6.85 -7.04
C ILE A 340 -0.54 6.17 -8.35
N ASN A 341 0.09 6.93 -9.24
CA ASN A 341 0.78 6.39 -10.41
C ASN A 341 2.26 6.78 -10.33
N PRO A 342 3.10 6.01 -9.64
CA PRO A 342 4.52 6.31 -9.51
C PRO A 342 5.22 6.18 -10.86
N ILE A 343 6.24 7.00 -11.08
CA ILE A 343 7.05 6.97 -12.30
C ILE A 343 8.51 6.76 -11.90
N VAL A 344 9.13 5.79 -12.58
CA VAL A 344 10.57 5.57 -12.57
C VAL A 344 11.15 6.11 -13.88
N ILE A 345 12.31 6.75 -13.81
CA ILE A 345 13.09 7.20 -14.96
C ILE A 345 14.53 6.66 -14.80
N LYS A 346 14.94 5.81 -15.76
CA LYS A 346 16.28 5.20 -15.82
C LYS A 346 17.29 6.01 -16.59
#